data_8be1ac406d4f1bfa4a40d4403545ced7
#
_entry.id   8be1ac406d4f1bfa4a40d4403545ced7
#
_cell.length_a   1.000
_cell.length_b   1.000
_cell.length_c   1.000
_cell.angle_alpha   90.00
_cell.angle_beta   90.00
_cell.angle_gamma   90.00
#
_symmetry.space_group_name_H-M   'P 1'
#
loop_
_entity.id
_entity.type
_entity.pdbx_description
1 polymer ?
#
loop_
_entity_poly.entity_id
_entity_poly.type
_entity_poly.pdbx_seq_one_letter_code
_entity_poly.pdbx_strand_id
1 'polypeptide(L)'
;MKILVSVDLSEATPRILQAAGRLARSLSGKLWLLHVAEPEPDFVGYEAGPDVVRDQVAREFRDEHRKVQEYADSMREDGIAATALLIQGPIVDTVIAEAERLGADLLVVGSHGYGAVYDLLVGSVSRGILKHAEIPVLVVPVRGLD
;
A
#
# COMPACT_ATOMS: atom_id res chain seq x y z
N MET A 1 -8.89 13.36 -11.39
CA MET A 1 -8.25 12.03 -11.54
C MET A 1 -8.14 11.37 -10.18
N LYS A 2 -8.50 10.11 -10.10
CA LYS A 2 -8.39 9.30 -8.89
C LYS A 2 -7.19 8.39 -8.98
N ILE A 3 -6.29 8.49 -8.01
CA ILE A 3 -5.02 7.75 -7.99
C ILE A 3 -5.00 6.87 -6.74
N LEU A 4 -4.93 5.56 -6.92
CA LEU A 4 -4.76 4.61 -5.83
C LEU A 4 -3.28 4.26 -5.70
N VAL A 5 -2.72 4.46 -4.51
CA VAL A 5 -1.32 4.18 -4.21
C VAL A 5 -1.25 3.00 -3.25
N SER A 6 -0.68 1.89 -3.69
CA SER A 6 -0.47 0.73 -2.83
C SER A 6 0.88 0.86 -2.12
N VAL A 7 0.86 0.85 -0.80
CA VAL A 7 2.05 0.97 0.05
C VAL A 7 2.14 -0.20 1.01
N ASP A 8 3.35 -0.67 1.25
CA ASP A 8 3.61 -1.77 2.18
C ASP A 8 4.20 -1.30 3.52
N LEU A 9 4.29 0.02 3.71
CA LEU A 9 4.87 0.67 4.89
C LEU A 9 6.37 0.37 5.08
N SER A 10 7.05 -0.08 4.04
CA SER A 10 8.50 -0.24 4.01
C SER A 10 9.20 1.11 3.91
N GLU A 11 10.53 1.09 3.95
CA GLU A 11 11.37 2.28 3.77
C GLU A 11 11.21 2.91 2.36
N ALA A 12 10.67 2.17 1.40
CA ALA A 12 10.38 2.67 0.07
C ALA A 12 9.13 3.55 0.01
N THR A 13 8.26 3.49 1.00
CA THR A 13 6.97 4.21 1.01
C THR A 13 7.13 5.72 0.74
N PRO A 14 8.04 6.46 1.40
CA PRO A 14 8.19 7.90 1.13
C PRO A 14 8.52 8.20 -0.34
N ARG A 15 9.33 7.38 -0.98
CA ARG A 15 9.69 7.55 -2.39
C ARG A 15 8.50 7.33 -3.32
N ILE A 16 7.70 6.32 -3.02
CA ILE A 16 6.48 6.04 -3.78
C ILE A 16 5.50 7.20 -3.65
N LEU A 17 5.30 7.69 -2.43
CA LEU A 17 4.40 8.82 -2.16
C LEU A 17 4.88 10.13 -2.77
N GLN A 18 6.19 10.35 -2.83
CA GLN A 18 6.75 11.52 -3.50
C GLN A 18 6.40 11.52 -4.99
N ALA A 19 6.54 10.39 -5.66
CA ALA A 19 6.16 10.23 -7.06
C ALA A 19 4.67 10.43 -7.27
N ALA A 20 3.84 9.79 -6.43
CA ALA A 20 2.39 9.92 -6.48
C ALA A 20 1.93 11.36 -6.23
N GLY A 21 2.56 12.05 -5.29
CA GLY A 21 2.25 13.45 -4.97
C GLY A 21 2.54 14.39 -6.13
N ARG A 22 3.66 14.19 -6.82
CA ARG A 22 3.98 14.96 -8.03
C ARG A 22 2.91 14.79 -9.10
N LEU A 23 2.46 13.56 -9.31
CA LEU A 23 1.40 13.28 -10.28
C LEU A 23 0.09 13.94 -9.86
N ALA A 24 -0.29 13.82 -8.60
CA ALA A 24 -1.51 14.41 -8.09
C ALA A 24 -1.52 15.94 -8.30
N ARG A 25 -0.40 16.60 -8.04
CA ARG A 25 -0.28 18.04 -8.30
C ARG A 25 -0.44 18.38 -9.78
N SER A 26 0.26 17.64 -10.64
CA SER A 26 0.25 17.89 -12.09
C SER A 26 -1.11 17.63 -12.73
N LEU A 27 -1.86 16.66 -12.21
CA LEU A 27 -3.11 16.19 -12.79
C LEU A 27 -4.35 16.64 -12.00
N SER A 28 -4.18 17.50 -10.99
CA SER A 28 -5.26 17.88 -10.06
C SER A 28 -5.98 16.66 -9.51
N GLY A 29 -5.19 15.65 -9.12
CA GLY A 29 -5.71 14.36 -8.69
C GLY A 29 -5.91 14.25 -7.19
N LYS A 30 -6.66 13.23 -6.80
CA LYS A 30 -6.81 12.80 -5.40
C LYS A 30 -6.11 11.48 -5.20
N LEU A 31 -5.46 11.33 -4.05
CA LEU A 31 -4.76 10.11 -3.67
C LEU A 31 -5.56 9.30 -2.66
N TRP A 32 -5.60 8.01 -2.86
CA TRP A 32 -5.98 7.03 -1.84
C TRP A 32 -4.76 6.20 -1.52
N LEU A 33 -4.30 6.26 -0.28
CA LEU A 33 -3.14 5.51 0.20
C LEU A 33 -3.65 4.21 0.81
N LEU A 34 -3.45 3.11 0.10
CA LEU A 34 -3.93 1.80 0.54
C LEU A 34 -2.78 0.96 1.08
N HIS A 35 -2.91 0.52 2.31
CA HIS A 35 -2.11 -0.56 2.86
C HIS A 35 -3.01 -1.78 3.06
N VAL A 36 -2.60 -2.92 2.51
CA VAL A 36 -3.30 -4.19 2.69
C VAL A 36 -2.58 -4.98 3.76
N ALA A 37 -3.27 -5.20 4.88
CA ALA A 37 -2.77 -6.03 5.96
C ALA A 37 -3.10 -7.50 5.65
N GLU A 38 -2.10 -8.36 5.64
CA GLU A 38 -2.34 -9.78 5.46
C GLU A 38 -2.90 -10.39 6.73
N PRO A 39 -3.88 -11.30 6.63
CA PRO A 39 -4.37 -12.01 7.81
C PRO A 39 -3.26 -12.87 8.41
N GLU A 40 -3.17 -12.88 9.74
CA GLU A 40 -2.20 -13.73 10.40
C GLU A 40 -2.50 -15.22 10.22
N PRO A 41 -1.47 -16.07 10.10
CA PRO A 41 -1.69 -17.52 10.01
C PRO A 41 -2.29 -18.07 11.31
N ASP A 42 -3.24 -18.97 11.18
CA ASP A 42 -4.01 -19.55 12.29
C ASP A 42 -3.17 -20.31 13.35
N PHE A 43 -1.91 -20.62 13.04
CA PHE A 43 -1.07 -21.39 13.95
C PHE A 43 -0.23 -20.56 14.92
N VAL A 44 -0.30 -19.25 14.87
CA VAL A 44 0.54 -18.33 15.69
C VAL A 44 0.04 -18.24 17.13
N GLY A 45 -0.68 -19.16 17.65
CA GLY A 45 -1.27 -19.02 18.95
C GLY A 45 -1.04 -20.14 19.95
N TYR A 46 -0.24 -21.13 19.61
CA TYR A 46 -0.13 -22.33 20.44
C TYR A 46 0.44 -22.11 21.85
N GLU A 47 1.31 -21.14 22.02
CA GLU A 47 1.96 -20.86 23.33
C GLU A 47 1.37 -19.66 24.05
N ALA A 48 0.71 -18.76 23.34
CA ALA A 48 0.29 -17.47 23.90
C ALA A 48 -1.19 -17.39 24.26
N GLY A 49 -2.01 -18.34 23.83
CA GLY A 49 -3.46 -18.31 24.02
C GLY A 49 -4.19 -17.34 23.08
N PRO A 50 -5.48 -17.60 22.79
CA PRO A 50 -6.25 -16.86 21.81
C PRO A 50 -6.41 -15.37 22.10
N ASP A 51 -6.53 -14.98 23.37
CA ASP A 51 -6.77 -13.58 23.76
C ASP A 51 -5.52 -12.73 23.56
N VAL A 52 -4.34 -13.26 23.87
CA VAL A 52 -3.07 -12.56 23.70
C VAL A 52 -2.76 -12.33 22.22
N VAL A 53 -3.02 -13.33 21.38
CA VAL A 53 -2.85 -13.25 19.93
C VAL A 53 -3.80 -12.19 19.34
N ARG A 54 -5.04 -12.20 19.77
CA ARG A 54 -6.06 -11.24 19.33
C ARG A 54 -5.66 -9.80 19.66
N ASP A 55 -5.16 -9.57 20.88
CA ASP A 55 -4.71 -8.25 21.33
C ASP A 55 -3.48 -7.77 20.55
N GLN A 56 -2.56 -8.69 20.23
CA GLN A 56 -1.39 -8.37 19.45
C GLN A 56 -1.76 -7.99 18.00
N VAL A 57 -2.60 -8.78 17.35
CA VAL A 57 -3.08 -8.51 16.00
C VAL A 57 -3.82 -7.16 15.94
N ALA A 58 -4.66 -6.88 16.92
CA ALA A 58 -5.39 -5.62 17.00
C ALA A 58 -4.45 -4.42 17.17
N ARG A 59 -3.35 -4.56 17.94
CA ARG A 59 -2.35 -3.51 18.11
C ARG A 59 -1.57 -3.26 16.83
N GLU A 60 -1.14 -4.30 16.15
CA GLU A 60 -0.43 -4.20 14.87
C GLU A 60 -1.30 -3.52 13.82
N PHE A 61 -2.56 -3.88 13.74
CA PHE A 61 -3.52 -3.29 12.82
C PHE A 61 -3.71 -1.79 13.11
N ARG A 62 -3.84 -1.40 14.38
CA ARG A 62 -3.93 0.00 14.77
C ARG A 62 -2.66 0.78 14.45
N ASP A 63 -1.49 0.18 14.68
CA ASP A 63 -0.20 0.81 14.36
C ASP A 63 -0.03 1.02 12.86
N GLU A 64 -0.40 0.04 12.06
CA GLU A 64 -0.38 0.17 10.59
C GLU A 64 -1.35 1.26 10.12
N HIS A 65 -2.56 1.28 10.66
CA HIS A 65 -3.55 2.31 10.34
C HIS A 65 -3.04 3.70 10.69
N ARG A 66 -2.42 3.86 11.84
CA ARG A 66 -1.82 5.13 12.24
C ARG A 66 -0.74 5.57 11.25
N LYS A 67 0.14 4.68 10.83
CA LYS A 67 1.19 4.99 9.86
C LYS A 67 0.63 5.45 8.51
N VAL A 68 -0.36 4.75 7.99
CA VAL A 68 -1.01 5.15 6.73
C VAL A 68 -1.69 6.51 6.89
N GLN A 69 -2.35 6.73 8.04
CA GLN A 69 -3.02 7.99 8.35
C GLN A 69 -2.01 9.15 8.45
N GLU A 70 -0.86 8.93 9.07
CA GLU A 70 0.20 9.94 9.17
C GLU A 70 0.73 10.32 7.79
N TYR A 71 0.91 9.35 6.89
CA TYR A 71 1.29 9.64 5.51
C TYR A 71 0.23 10.46 4.79
N ALA A 72 -1.04 10.13 4.95
CA ALA A 72 -2.13 10.89 4.34
C ALA A 72 -2.20 12.31 4.90
N ASP A 73 -2.01 12.49 6.22
CA ASP A 73 -1.98 13.79 6.86
C ASP A 73 -0.83 14.66 6.32
N SER A 74 0.36 14.06 6.16
CA SER A 74 1.52 14.73 5.58
C SER A 74 1.25 15.21 4.14
N MET A 75 0.62 14.37 3.33
CA MET A 75 0.24 14.74 1.97
C MET A 75 -0.76 15.91 1.96
N ARG A 76 -1.73 15.88 2.87
CA ARG A 76 -2.71 16.97 3.00
C ARG A 76 -2.07 18.28 3.44
N GLU A 77 -1.09 18.23 4.35
CA GLU A 77 -0.30 19.41 4.74
C GLU A 77 0.42 20.02 3.55
N ASP A 78 0.84 19.19 2.60
CA ASP A 78 1.47 19.64 1.35
C ASP A 78 0.45 20.09 0.28
N GLY A 79 -0.82 20.17 0.62
CA GLY A 79 -1.87 20.63 -0.27
C GLY A 79 -2.41 19.58 -1.23
N ILE A 80 -2.15 18.31 -0.99
CA ILE A 80 -2.62 17.20 -1.82
C ILE A 80 -3.80 16.51 -1.12
N ALA A 81 -4.92 16.35 -1.80
CA ALA A 81 -6.05 15.59 -1.28
C ALA A 81 -5.65 14.12 -1.16
N ALA A 82 -5.64 13.59 0.06
CA ALA A 82 -5.23 12.22 0.34
C ALA A 82 -6.13 11.59 1.40
N THR A 83 -6.49 10.32 1.20
CA THR A 83 -7.27 9.52 2.12
C THR A 83 -6.52 8.23 2.41
N ALA A 84 -6.43 7.86 3.69
CA ALA A 84 -5.80 6.61 4.11
C ALA A 84 -6.84 5.48 4.11
N LEU A 85 -6.43 4.33 3.59
CA LEU A 85 -7.22 3.10 3.59
C LEU A 85 -6.37 1.96 4.14
N LEU A 86 -6.93 1.21 5.08
CA LEU A 86 -6.35 -0.02 5.58
C LEU A 86 -7.38 -1.13 5.43
N ILE A 87 -7.03 -2.14 4.65
CA ILE A 87 -7.92 -3.26 4.35
C ILE A 87 -7.18 -4.56 4.61
N GLN A 88 -7.84 -5.51 5.22
CA GLN A 88 -7.28 -6.83 5.48
C GLN A 88 -7.68 -7.80 4.36
N GLY A 89 -6.72 -8.55 3.85
CA GLY A 89 -6.98 -9.54 2.81
C GLY A 89 -5.73 -9.90 2.01
N PRO A 90 -5.88 -10.70 0.94
CA PRO A 90 -4.83 -10.97 -0.02
C PRO A 90 -4.43 -9.68 -0.73
N ILE A 91 -3.13 -9.40 -0.85
CA ILE A 91 -2.66 -8.07 -1.29
C ILE A 91 -3.13 -7.74 -2.71
N VAL A 92 -2.80 -8.57 -3.69
CA VAL A 92 -3.09 -8.28 -5.10
C VAL A 92 -4.59 -8.15 -5.34
N ASP A 93 -5.37 -9.13 -4.86
CA ASP A 93 -6.82 -9.15 -5.05
C ASP A 93 -7.48 -7.93 -4.40
N THR A 94 -7.02 -7.54 -3.22
CA THR A 94 -7.56 -6.39 -2.49
C THR A 94 -7.25 -5.07 -3.21
N VAL A 95 -6.02 -4.91 -3.70
CA VAL A 95 -5.64 -3.70 -4.46
C VAL A 95 -6.50 -3.57 -5.71
N ILE A 96 -6.67 -4.65 -6.46
CA ILE A 96 -7.48 -4.64 -7.68
C ILE A 96 -8.95 -4.33 -7.36
N ALA A 97 -9.51 -4.97 -6.35
CA ALA A 97 -10.89 -4.73 -5.94
C ALA A 97 -11.12 -3.28 -5.49
N GLU A 98 -10.19 -2.70 -4.75
CA GLU A 98 -10.29 -1.30 -4.32
C GLU A 98 -10.15 -0.32 -5.47
N ALA A 99 -9.27 -0.61 -6.44
CA ALA A 99 -9.17 0.20 -7.65
C ALA A 99 -10.50 0.26 -8.40
N GLU A 100 -11.16 -0.87 -8.53
CA GLU A 100 -12.49 -0.95 -9.15
C GLU A 100 -13.56 -0.21 -8.34
N ARG A 101 -13.59 -0.46 -7.03
CA ARG A 101 -14.58 0.16 -6.12
C ARG A 101 -14.49 1.68 -6.14
N LEU A 102 -13.27 2.22 -6.15
CA LEU A 102 -13.04 3.66 -6.18
C LEU A 102 -13.23 4.27 -7.57
N GLY A 103 -13.22 3.46 -8.61
CA GLY A 103 -13.15 3.97 -9.97
C GLY A 103 -11.83 4.68 -10.22
N ALA A 104 -10.72 4.11 -9.73
CA ALA A 104 -9.40 4.71 -9.88
C ALA A 104 -8.99 4.80 -11.34
N ASP A 105 -8.34 5.89 -11.70
CA ASP A 105 -7.85 6.14 -13.06
C ASP A 105 -6.41 5.66 -13.23
N LEU A 106 -5.68 5.54 -12.12
CA LEU A 106 -4.26 5.17 -12.11
C LEU A 106 -3.94 4.42 -10.82
N LEU A 107 -3.17 3.34 -10.94
CA LEU A 107 -2.52 2.66 -9.82
C LEU A 107 -1.06 3.06 -9.74
N VAL A 108 -0.56 3.33 -8.53
CA VAL A 108 0.87 3.58 -8.28
C VAL A 108 1.37 2.51 -7.31
N VAL A 109 2.43 1.84 -7.67
CA VAL A 109 3.05 0.79 -6.85
C VAL A 109 4.57 0.94 -6.86
N GLY A 110 5.25 0.39 -5.85
CA GLY A 110 6.71 0.27 -5.88
C GLY A 110 7.13 -0.94 -6.71
N SER A 111 8.35 -0.90 -7.26
CA SER A 111 8.87 -2.04 -8.02
C SER A 111 9.07 -3.28 -7.14
N HIS A 112 9.36 -3.08 -5.84
CA HIS A 112 9.58 -4.14 -4.85
C HIS A 112 8.99 -3.74 -3.51
N GLY A 113 8.69 -4.74 -2.66
CA GLY A 113 8.25 -4.55 -1.28
C GLY A 113 9.21 -5.18 -0.29
N TYR A 114 8.74 -5.48 0.91
CA TYR A 114 9.49 -6.17 1.93
C TYR A 114 9.98 -7.53 1.44
N GLY A 115 11.21 -7.90 1.84
CA GLY A 115 11.81 -9.18 1.47
C GLY A 115 12.13 -9.30 -0.01
N ALA A 116 12.28 -8.20 -0.71
CA ALA A 116 12.45 -8.18 -2.15
C ALA A 116 13.77 -8.80 -2.61
N VAL A 117 13.69 -9.54 -3.71
CA VAL A 117 14.85 -10.00 -4.46
C VAL A 117 15.13 -8.96 -5.55
N TYR A 118 16.14 -8.12 -5.32
CA TYR A 118 16.42 -6.98 -6.20
C TYR A 118 17.01 -7.37 -7.56
N ASP A 119 17.39 -8.63 -7.75
CA ASP A 119 17.81 -9.15 -9.05
C ASP A 119 16.66 -9.26 -10.05
N LEU A 120 15.41 -9.26 -9.55
CA LEU A 120 14.23 -9.23 -10.40
C LEU A 120 13.88 -7.79 -10.76
N LEU A 121 13.38 -7.59 -11.97
CA LEU A 121 12.96 -6.26 -12.44
C LEU A 121 11.78 -5.74 -11.63
N VAL A 122 10.86 -6.60 -11.23
CA VAL A 122 9.63 -6.26 -10.51
C VAL A 122 9.34 -7.35 -9.48
N GLY A 123 8.91 -6.96 -8.28
CA GLY A 123 8.54 -7.88 -7.20
C GLY A 123 7.23 -8.64 -7.47
N SER A 124 6.93 -9.63 -6.63
CA SER A 124 5.78 -10.52 -6.82
C SER A 124 4.44 -9.79 -6.75
N VAL A 125 4.28 -8.84 -5.82
CA VAL A 125 3.04 -8.07 -5.68
C VAL A 125 2.82 -7.18 -6.90
N SER A 126 3.84 -6.41 -7.29
CA SER A 126 3.74 -5.53 -8.45
C SER A 126 3.48 -6.30 -9.74
N ARG A 127 4.12 -7.47 -9.88
CA ARG A 127 3.89 -8.35 -11.02
C ARG A 127 2.45 -8.88 -11.05
N GLY A 128 1.91 -9.29 -9.90
CA GLY A 128 0.53 -9.71 -9.78
C GLY A 128 -0.47 -8.60 -10.12
N ILE A 129 -0.19 -7.39 -9.66
CA ILE A 129 -1.01 -6.22 -9.99
C ILE A 129 -0.97 -5.94 -11.51
N LEU A 130 0.21 -5.93 -12.11
CA LEU A 130 0.36 -5.72 -13.55
C LEU A 130 -0.39 -6.77 -14.37
N LYS A 131 -0.43 -8.01 -13.90
CA LYS A 131 -1.11 -9.10 -14.57
C LYS A 131 -2.63 -8.94 -14.58
N HIS A 132 -3.20 -8.33 -13.54
CA HIS A 132 -4.64 -8.27 -13.34
C HIS A 132 -5.26 -6.87 -13.46
N ALA A 133 -4.47 -5.81 -13.48
CA ALA A 133 -4.98 -4.46 -13.56
C ALA A 133 -5.59 -4.15 -14.94
N GLU A 134 -6.75 -3.51 -14.93
CA GLU A 134 -7.42 -3.04 -16.14
C GLU A 134 -7.21 -1.54 -16.36
N ILE A 135 -6.53 -0.86 -15.45
CA ILE A 135 -6.19 0.55 -15.54
C ILE A 135 -4.67 0.71 -15.62
N PRO A 136 -4.17 1.87 -16.07
CA PRO A 136 -2.73 2.13 -16.08
C PRO A 136 -2.09 1.96 -14.72
N VAL A 137 -0.88 1.38 -14.70
CA VAL A 137 -0.09 1.17 -13.49
C VAL A 137 1.25 1.89 -13.63
N LEU A 138 1.54 2.78 -12.70
CA LEU A 138 2.85 3.41 -12.59
C LEU A 138 3.68 2.62 -11.59
N VAL A 139 4.82 2.12 -12.01
CA VAL A 139 5.76 1.41 -11.13
C VAL A 139 6.91 2.35 -10.78
N VAL A 140 7.05 2.64 -9.49
CA VAL A 140 8.11 3.53 -8.98
C VAL A 140 9.32 2.67 -8.62
N PRO A 141 10.50 2.89 -9.24
CA PRO A 141 11.70 2.14 -8.90
C PRO A 141 12.13 2.41 -7.47
N VAL A 142 12.39 1.34 -6.72
CA VAL A 142 12.79 1.42 -5.31
C VAL A 142 14.11 0.71 -5.02
N ARG A 143 14.88 0.38 -6.05
CA ARG A 143 16.20 -0.25 -5.89
C ARG A 143 17.17 0.67 -5.14
N GLY A 144 18.03 0.07 -4.33
CA GLY A 144 19.06 0.80 -3.58
C GLY A 144 18.55 1.56 -2.36
N LEU A 145 17.34 1.28 -1.91
CA LEU A 145 16.76 1.81 -0.68
C LEU A 145 16.87 0.77 0.44
N ASP A 146 18.08 0.42 0.79
CA ASP A 146 18.35 -0.53 1.87
C ASP A 146 18.52 0.19 3.21
#